data_90a73369e20825816172c5f0f2c8b8c8
#
_entry.id   90a73369e20825816172c5f0f2c8b8c8
#
_cell.length_a   1.000
_cell.length_b   1.000
_cell.length_c   1.000
_cell.angle_alpha   90.00
_cell.angle_beta   90.00
_cell.angle_gamma   90.00
#
_symmetry.space_group_name_H-M   'P 1'
#
loop_
_entity.id
_entity.type
_entity.pdbx_description
1 polymer ?
#
loop_
_entity_poly.entity_id
_entity_poly.type
_entity_poly.pdbx_seq_one_letter_code
_entity_poly.pdbx_strand_id
1 'polypeptide(L)'
;MTPGYLRHPKATRQSLLMGMLAIITGALAVGGATFNQGWFKLLALVLAIPAVFFAYLCVRTATLRVRLDEDGLWEPNPFRLNYVTPWSEISQVRKHLTKGRVHFLAVQIVYRDGEERDILALKMQANAAGSEDTVDGWVEAVRAAKAAARAR
;
A
#
# COMPACT_ATOMS: atom_id res chain seq x y z
N MET A 1 0.97 -20.57 13.00
CA MET A 1 -0.12 -19.80 12.32
C MET A 1 0.25 -19.61 10.87
N THR A 2 -0.67 -19.81 9.93
CA THR A 2 -0.45 -19.31 8.57
C THR A 2 -0.45 -17.79 8.61
N PRO A 3 0.57 -17.11 8.08
CA PRO A 3 0.65 -15.66 8.10
C PRO A 3 -0.59 -15.06 7.43
N GLY A 4 -1.28 -14.18 8.16
CA GLY A 4 -2.43 -13.44 7.63
C GLY A 4 -1.95 -12.25 6.80
N TYR A 5 -2.59 -12.04 5.63
CA TYR A 5 -2.30 -10.88 4.78
C TYR A 5 -3.52 -9.97 4.71
N LEU A 6 -3.32 -8.70 5.03
CA LEU A 6 -4.33 -7.67 4.81
C LEU A 6 -3.95 -6.85 3.59
N ARG A 7 -4.90 -6.69 2.67
CA ARG A 7 -4.68 -5.96 1.42
C ARG A 7 -5.82 -4.98 1.16
N HIS A 8 -5.47 -3.83 0.62
CA HIS A 8 -6.46 -2.86 0.17
C HIS A 8 -7.26 -3.43 -1.02
N PRO A 9 -8.62 -3.42 -0.99
CA PRO A 9 -9.45 -4.07 -2.01
C PRO A 9 -9.23 -3.49 -3.43
N LYS A 10 -8.91 -2.20 -3.53
CA LYS A 10 -8.62 -1.55 -4.82
C LYS A 10 -7.17 -1.71 -5.30
N ALA A 11 -6.26 -2.30 -4.50
CA ALA A 11 -4.84 -2.41 -4.85
C ALA A 11 -4.61 -3.20 -6.14
N THR A 12 -5.37 -4.28 -6.37
CA THR A 12 -5.27 -5.07 -7.60
C THR A 12 -5.69 -4.26 -8.83
N ARG A 13 -6.81 -3.54 -8.75
CA ARG A 13 -7.30 -2.71 -9.86
C ARG A 13 -6.33 -1.55 -10.15
N GLN A 14 -5.79 -0.92 -9.12
CA GLN A 14 -4.81 0.16 -9.28
C GLN A 14 -3.50 -0.35 -9.88
N SER A 15 -2.99 -1.51 -9.44
CA SER A 15 -1.78 -2.10 -10.02
C SER A 15 -1.96 -2.48 -11.48
N LEU A 16 -3.12 -3.03 -11.87
CA LEU A 16 -3.44 -3.32 -13.27
C LEU A 16 -3.47 -2.05 -14.12
N LEU A 17 -4.11 -0.99 -13.63
CA LEU A 17 -4.20 0.30 -14.33
C LEU A 17 -2.81 0.91 -14.54
N MET A 18 -1.95 0.90 -13.51
CA MET A 18 -0.58 1.38 -13.62
C MET A 18 0.27 0.52 -14.55
N GLY A 19 0.06 -0.81 -14.55
CA GLY A 19 0.69 -1.73 -15.48
C GLY A 19 0.31 -1.46 -16.94
N MET A 20 -0.98 -1.22 -17.21
CA MET A 20 -1.44 -0.85 -18.55
C MET A 20 -0.84 0.48 -19.02
N LEU A 21 -0.78 1.50 -18.16
CA LEU A 21 -0.14 2.77 -18.48
C LEU A 21 1.35 2.60 -18.76
N ALA A 22 2.05 1.77 -18.00
CA ALA A 22 3.45 1.45 -18.24
C ALA A 22 3.68 0.78 -19.60
N ILE A 23 2.82 -0.17 -19.97
CA ILE A 23 2.89 -0.85 -21.26
C ILE A 23 2.64 0.14 -22.41
N ILE A 24 1.58 0.95 -22.31
CA ILE A 24 1.25 1.93 -23.36
C ILE A 24 2.38 2.94 -23.55
N THR A 25 2.85 3.55 -22.47
CA THR A 25 3.95 4.55 -22.55
C THR A 25 5.26 3.91 -22.99
N GLY A 26 5.54 2.69 -22.59
CA GLY A 26 6.71 1.92 -23.04
C GLY A 26 6.66 1.58 -24.51
N ALA A 27 5.51 1.12 -25.02
CA ALA A 27 5.31 0.84 -26.44
C ALA A 27 5.48 2.09 -27.31
N LEU A 28 4.94 3.23 -26.85
CA LEU A 28 5.11 4.53 -27.54
C LEU A 28 6.58 4.98 -27.55
N ALA A 29 7.30 4.77 -26.43
CA ALA A 29 8.72 5.09 -26.33
C ALA A 29 9.56 4.23 -27.31
N VAL A 30 9.31 2.91 -27.35
CA VAL A 30 10.00 2.01 -28.28
C VAL A 30 9.66 2.35 -29.73
N GLY A 31 8.37 2.57 -30.06
CA GLY A 31 7.93 2.98 -31.39
C GLY A 31 8.59 4.29 -31.82
N GLY A 32 8.64 5.30 -30.95
CA GLY A 32 9.33 6.57 -31.24
C GLY A 32 10.82 6.42 -31.49
N ALA A 33 11.49 5.50 -30.79
CA ALA A 33 12.93 5.26 -30.96
C ALA A 33 13.29 4.63 -32.32
N THR A 34 12.34 3.93 -32.97
CA THR A 34 12.55 3.28 -34.29
C THR A 34 12.52 4.27 -35.46
N PHE A 35 11.96 5.46 -35.27
CA PHE A 35 11.94 6.50 -36.32
C PHE A 35 13.28 7.20 -36.41
N ASN A 36 13.72 7.47 -37.64
CA ASN A 36 15.07 7.99 -37.93
C ASN A 36 15.21 9.52 -37.70
N GLN A 37 14.10 10.22 -37.44
CA GLN A 37 14.10 11.66 -37.20
C GLN A 37 14.46 11.94 -35.72
N GLY A 38 15.40 12.86 -35.50
CA GLY A 38 16.00 13.15 -34.19
C GLY A 38 14.99 13.55 -33.11
N TRP A 39 13.92 14.26 -33.46
CA TRP A 39 12.89 14.69 -32.53
C TRP A 39 12.05 13.51 -31.98
N PHE A 40 11.84 12.43 -32.78
CA PHE A 40 11.19 11.22 -32.29
C PHE A 40 12.01 10.50 -31.23
N LYS A 41 13.34 10.52 -31.34
CA LYS A 41 14.22 9.95 -30.31
C LYS A 41 14.13 10.73 -29.01
N LEU A 42 13.99 12.05 -29.09
CA LEU A 42 13.79 12.89 -27.91
C LEU A 42 12.44 12.63 -27.25
N LEU A 43 11.38 12.49 -28.05
CA LEU A 43 10.06 12.12 -27.57
C LEU A 43 10.07 10.72 -26.91
N ALA A 44 10.76 9.75 -27.51
CA ALA A 44 10.92 8.42 -26.96
C ALA A 44 11.59 8.45 -25.56
N LEU A 45 12.63 9.27 -25.40
CA LEU A 45 13.31 9.47 -24.12
C LEU A 45 12.37 10.07 -23.06
N VAL A 46 11.58 11.08 -23.44
CA VAL A 46 10.61 11.72 -22.55
C VAL A 46 9.50 10.73 -22.12
N LEU A 47 9.06 9.85 -23.03
CA LEU A 47 8.05 8.82 -22.72
C LEU A 47 8.60 7.65 -21.90
N ALA A 48 9.90 7.38 -21.97
CA ALA A 48 10.52 6.33 -21.17
C ALA A 48 10.46 6.63 -19.65
N ILE A 49 10.56 7.90 -19.28
CA ILE A 49 10.49 8.32 -17.86
C ILE A 49 9.16 7.92 -17.21
N PRO A 50 7.98 8.32 -17.73
CA PRO A 50 6.70 7.90 -17.15
C PRO A 50 6.47 6.38 -17.27
N ALA A 51 6.99 5.70 -18.28
CA ALA A 51 6.89 4.25 -18.39
C ALA A 51 7.57 3.55 -17.20
N VAL A 52 8.80 3.94 -16.87
CA VAL A 52 9.54 3.43 -15.71
C VAL A 52 8.82 3.78 -14.40
N PHE A 53 8.31 5.01 -14.29
CA PHE A 53 7.57 5.46 -13.12
C PHE A 53 6.27 4.65 -12.90
N PHE A 54 5.48 4.42 -13.94
CA PHE A 54 4.27 3.61 -13.86
C PHE A 54 4.57 2.14 -13.58
N ALA A 55 5.65 1.58 -14.15
CA ALA A 55 6.09 0.23 -13.83
C ALA A 55 6.47 0.11 -12.35
N TYR A 56 7.21 1.08 -11.82
CA TYR A 56 7.53 1.15 -10.40
C TYR A 56 6.26 1.22 -9.54
N LEU A 57 5.30 2.11 -9.88
CA LEU A 57 4.04 2.22 -9.15
C LEU A 57 3.21 0.92 -9.23
N CYS A 58 3.22 0.22 -10.36
CA CYS A 58 2.55 -1.07 -10.53
C CYS A 58 3.10 -2.09 -9.54
N VAL A 59 4.42 -2.30 -9.52
CA VAL A 59 5.08 -3.23 -8.60
C VAL A 59 4.79 -2.83 -7.15
N ARG A 60 4.93 -1.55 -6.84
CA ARG A 60 4.72 -1.03 -5.49
C ARG A 60 3.29 -1.27 -4.99
N THR A 61 2.28 -0.92 -5.80
CA THR A 61 0.87 -1.13 -5.39
C THR A 61 0.52 -2.61 -5.29
N ALA A 62 1.13 -3.46 -6.12
CA ALA A 62 0.97 -4.90 -6.03
C ALA A 62 1.56 -5.51 -4.75
N THR A 63 2.67 -4.94 -4.25
CA THR A 63 3.40 -5.44 -3.08
C THR A 63 2.94 -4.83 -1.75
N LEU A 64 2.11 -3.78 -1.76
CA LEU A 64 1.55 -3.18 -0.54
C LEU A 64 0.58 -4.15 0.15
N ARG A 65 1.12 -4.96 1.07
CA ARG A 65 0.37 -5.90 1.91
C ARG A 65 0.89 -5.79 3.33
N VAL A 66 -0.02 -5.67 4.27
CA VAL A 66 0.31 -5.82 5.69
C VAL A 66 0.28 -7.30 6.01
N ARG A 67 1.36 -7.81 6.58
CA ARG A 67 1.46 -9.19 7.00
C ARG A 67 1.37 -9.25 8.52
N LEU A 68 0.55 -10.17 9.00
CA LEU A 68 0.35 -10.43 10.42
C LEU A 68 1.10 -11.73 10.75
N ASP A 69 2.25 -11.60 11.37
CA ASP A 69 3.09 -12.73 11.78
C ASP A 69 2.95 -13.03 13.28
N GLU A 70 3.62 -14.09 13.73
CA GLU A 70 3.67 -14.46 15.14
C GLU A 70 4.37 -13.40 15.99
N ASP A 71 5.43 -12.80 15.44
CA ASP A 71 6.27 -11.82 16.15
C ASP A 71 5.71 -10.40 16.12
N GLY A 72 4.89 -10.07 15.12
CA GLY A 72 4.40 -8.70 14.99
C GLY A 72 3.64 -8.42 13.69
N LEU A 73 3.33 -7.15 13.54
CA LEU A 73 2.75 -6.57 12.36
C LEU A 73 3.87 -6.09 11.42
N TRP A 74 3.87 -6.64 10.23
CA TRP A 74 4.83 -6.32 9.19
C TRP A 74 4.22 -5.38 8.16
N GLU A 75 4.77 -4.16 8.08
CA GLU A 75 4.30 -3.11 7.18
C GLU A 75 5.38 -2.82 6.13
N PRO A 76 5.06 -2.95 4.82
CA PRO A 76 6.00 -2.58 3.79
C PRO A 76 6.17 -1.05 3.79
N ASN A 77 7.35 -0.58 4.16
CA ASN A 77 7.69 0.84 4.06
C ASN A 77 8.32 1.10 2.68
N PRO A 78 7.81 2.07 1.91
CA PRO A 78 8.38 2.41 0.60
C PRO A 78 9.82 2.92 0.67
N PHE A 79 10.26 3.41 1.83
CA PHE A 79 11.57 4.03 2.02
C PHE A 79 12.49 3.27 3.00
N ARG A 80 11.96 2.26 3.70
CA ARG A 80 12.72 1.40 4.60
C ARG A 80 12.37 -0.05 4.30
N LEU A 81 13.39 -0.88 4.13
CA LEU A 81 13.23 -2.32 4.02
C LEU A 81 12.67 -2.82 5.37
N ASN A 82 11.45 -3.38 5.32
CA ASN A 82 10.86 -4.22 6.36
C ASN A 82 10.77 -3.60 7.76
N TYR A 83 9.72 -2.83 7.99
CA TYR A 83 9.40 -2.40 9.35
C TYR A 83 8.47 -3.43 10.00
N VAL A 84 8.97 -4.08 11.04
CA VAL A 84 8.18 -4.99 11.88
C VAL A 84 7.86 -4.27 13.17
N THR A 85 6.58 -4.13 13.51
CA THR A 85 6.14 -3.65 14.81
C THR A 85 5.82 -4.85 15.69
N PRO A 86 6.62 -5.14 16.73
CA PRO A 86 6.37 -6.26 17.63
C PRO A 86 5.03 -6.11 18.35
N TRP A 87 4.30 -7.22 18.56
CA TRP A 87 3.05 -7.18 19.30
C TRP A 87 3.20 -6.66 20.73
N SER A 88 4.39 -6.82 21.31
CA SER A 88 4.72 -6.33 22.65
C SER A 88 4.70 -4.80 22.75
N GLU A 89 5.01 -4.08 21.66
CA GLU A 89 5.01 -2.61 21.63
C GLU A 89 3.62 -2.02 21.40
N ILE A 90 2.69 -2.80 20.84
CA ILE A 90 1.34 -2.34 20.53
C ILE A 90 0.47 -2.40 21.79
N SER A 91 0.00 -1.24 22.27
CA SER A 91 -0.99 -1.12 23.34
C SER A 91 -2.39 -1.40 22.83
N GLN A 92 -2.84 -0.66 21.83
CA GLN A 92 -4.19 -0.71 21.29
C GLN A 92 -4.19 -0.60 19.77
N VAL A 93 -5.23 -1.18 19.14
CA VAL A 93 -5.52 -1.02 17.70
C VAL A 93 -6.93 -0.46 17.58
N ARG A 94 -7.08 0.62 16.85
CA ARG A 94 -8.38 1.28 16.69
C ARG A 94 -8.59 1.83 15.28
N LYS A 95 -9.83 2.11 14.93
CA LYS A 95 -10.20 2.88 13.75
C LYS A 95 -9.97 4.37 14.03
N HIS A 96 -9.36 5.06 13.07
CA HIS A 96 -9.09 6.49 13.16
C HIS A 96 -9.56 7.19 11.89
N LEU A 97 -10.25 8.32 12.07
CA LEU A 97 -10.66 9.21 10.98
C LEU A 97 -9.65 10.35 10.88
N THR A 98 -8.85 10.37 9.80
CA THR A 98 -7.89 11.44 9.58
C THR A 98 -8.59 12.73 9.20
N LYS A 99 -8.23 13.83 9.88
CA LYS A 99 -8.72 15.18 9.56
C LYS A 99 -7.86 15.79 8.45
N GLY A 100 -8.48 16.23 7.36
CA GLY A 100 -7.80 16.87 6.23
C GLY A 100 -8.79 17.26 5.14
N ARG A 101 -8.31 17.75 3.98
CA ARG A 101 -9.19 18.06 2.81
C ARG A 101 -9.97 16.84 2.35
N VAL A 102 -9.37 15.67 2.49
CA VAL A 102 -10.02 14.39 2.22
C VAL A 102 -9.98 13.58 3.51
N HIS A 103 -11.12 13.09 3.94
CA HIS A 103 -11.24 12.25 5.13
C HIS A 103 -10.91 10.79 4.78
N PHE A 104 -10.03 10.19 5.55
CA PHE A 104 -9.68 8.79 5.42
C PHE A 104 -9.97 8.05 6.72
N LEU A 105 -10.51 6.85 6.59
CA LEU A 105 -10.53 5.85 7.65
C LEU A 105 -9.25 5.05 7.57
N ALA A 106 -8.56 4.90 8.69
CA ALA A 106 -7.31 4.17 8.80
C ALA A 106 -7.33 3.21 10.00
N VAL A 107 -6.53 2.18 9.93
CA VAL A 107 -6.18 1.40 11.12
C VAL A 107 -5.05 2.13 11.82
N GLN A 108 -5.28 2.53 13.07
CA GLN A 108 -4.32 3.22 13.91
C GLN A 108 -3.80 2.27 14.99
N ILE A 109 -2.49 2.26 15.14
CA ILE A 109 -1.79 1.59 16.23
C ILE A 109 -1.45 2.63 17.28
N VAL A 110 -1.73 2.30 18.54
CA VAL A 110 -1.28 3.05 19.70
C VAL A 110 -0.18 2.21 20.35
N TYR A 111 1.00 2.78 20.47
CA TYR A 111 2.13 2.16 21.13
C TYR A 111 2.03 2.27 22.65
N ARG A 112 2.84 1.51 23.39
CA ARG A 112 2.84 1.54 24.86
C ARG A 112 3.40 2.84 25.44
N ASP A 113 4.25 3.52 24.70
CA ASP A 113 4.78 4.86 25.03
C ASP A 113 3.80 5.99 24.78
N GLY A 114 2.61 5.67 24.22
CA GLY A 114 1.57 6.63 23.88
C GLY A 114 1.68 7.19 22.47
N GLU A 115 2.70 6.83 21.68
CA GLU A 115 2.78 7.22 20.29
C GLU A 115 1.64 6.59 19.49
N GLU A 116 1.07 7.36 18.56
CA GLU A 116 -0.03 6.93 17.69
C GLU A 116 0.42 6.96 16.23
N ARG A 117 0.17 5.88 15.50
CA ARG A 117 0.55 5.77 14.10
C ARG A 117 -0.53 5.11 13.26
N ASP A 118 -0.86 5.73 12.13
CA ASP A 118 -1.75 5.13 11.13
C ASP A 118 -0.97 4.16 10.23
N ILE A 119 -1.55 2.98 9.98
CA ILE A 119 -1.01 2.02 9.01
C ILE A 119 -1.38 2.51 7.62
N LEU A 120 -0.39 3.03 6.87
CA LEU A 120 -0.63 3.65 5.56
C LEU A 120 -1.23 2.69 4.53
N ALA A 121 -0.87 1.41 4.59
CA ALA A 121 -1.39 0.39 3.68
C ALA A 121 -2.85 0.00 3.97
N LEU A 122 -3.37 0.30 5.17
CA LEU A 122 -4.73 0.03 5.63
C LEU A 122 -5.53 1.33 5.81
N LYS A 123 -5.55 2.15 4.76
CA LYS A 123 -6.21 3.45 4.74
C LYS A 123 -7.17 3.53 3.57
N MET A 124 -8.41 3.91 3.82
CA MET A 124 -9.46 4.08 2.81
C MET A 124 -10.11 5.45 2.90
N GLN A 125 -10.59 5.95 1.76
CA GLN A 125 -11.37 7.18 1.72
C GLN A 125 -12.70 6.97 2.47
N ALA A 126 -13.04 7.84 3.43
CA ALA A 126 -14.15 7.62 4.35
C ALA A 126 -15.52 7.57 3.64
N ASN A 127 -15.66 8.29 2.52
CA ASN A 127 -16.88 8.30 1.72
C ASN A 127 -16.95 7.18 0.66
N ALA A 128 -15.96 6.29 0.60
CA ALA A 128 -16.01 5.17 -0.33
C ALA A 128 -17.00 4.10 0.19
N ALA A 129 -17.79 3.53 -0.71
CA ALA A 129 -18.74 2.47 -0.36
C ALA A 129 -18.01 1.29 0.31
N GLY A 130 -18.53 0.85 1.46
CA GLY A 130 -17.98 -0.26 2.24
C GLY A 130 -16.65 0.04 2.94
N SER A 131 -16.23 1.31 3.03
CA SER A 131 -14.98 1.69 3.69
C SER A 131 -15.00 1.40 5.18
N GLU A 132 -16.12 1.63 5.86
CA GLU A 132 -16.25 1.37 7.29
C GLU A 132 -16.12 -0.12 7.60
N ASP A 133 -16.92 -0.96 6.94
CA ASP A 133 -16.90 -2.41 7.14
C ASP A 133 -15.52 -3.01 6.84
N THR A 134 -14.87 -2.51 5.79
CA THR A 134 -13.52 -2.97 5.41
C THR A 134 -12.49 -2.61 6.48
N VAL A 135 -12.51 -1.37 6.97
CA VAL A 135 -11.55 -0.91 7.99
C VAL A 135 -11.84 -1.57 9.34
N ASP A 136 -13.11 -1.77 9.70
CA ASP A 136 -13.49 -2.51 10.90
C ASP A 136 -13.01 -3.95 10.82
N GLY A 137 -13.17 -4.63 9.68
CA GLY A 137 -12.62 -5.96 9.44
C GLY A 137 -11.09 -6.03 9.58
N TRP A 138 -10.38 -5.01 9.12
CA TRP A 138 -8.92 -4.92 9.32
C TRP A 138 -8.53 -4.71 10.79
N VAL A 139 -9.25 -3.84 11.50
CA VAL A 139 -9.03 -3.63 12.94
C VAL A 139 -9.23 -4.93 13.72
N GLU A 140 -10.31 -5.66 13.43
CA GLU A 140 -10.59 -6.94 14.06
C GLU A 140 -9.53 -7.99 13.74
N ALA A 141 -9.10 -8.09 12.50
CA ALA A 141 -8.05 -9.03 12.09
C ALA A 141 -6.73 -8.77 12.82
N VAL A 142 -6.33 -7.48 12.95
CA VAL A 142 -5.10 -7.10 13.67
C VAL A 142 -5.24 -7.39 15.17
N ARG A 143 -6.41 -7.11 15.76
CA ARG A 143 -6.70 -7.43 17.17
C ARG A 143 -6.66 -8.94 17.44
N ALA A 144 -7.26 -9.73 16.57
CA ALA A 144 -7.26 -11.18 16.66
C ALA A 144 -5.85 -11.77 16.57
N ALA A 145 -5.03 -11.28 15.64
CA ALA A 145 -3.64 -11.70 15.49
C ALA A 145 -2.83 -11.37 16.75
N LYS A 146 -3.00 -10.16 17.30
CA LYS A 146 -2.36 -9.75 18.55
C LYS A 146 -2.78 -10.60 19.74
N ALA A 147 -4.08 -10.92 19.87
CA ALA A 147 -4.58 -11.77 20.93
C ALA A 147 -4.02 -13.19 20.83
N ALA A 148 -3.95 -13.76 19.61
CA ALA A 148 -3.39 -15.07 19.37
C ALA A 148 -1.89 -15.15 19.67
N ALA A 149 -1.13 -14.06 19.41
CA ALA A 149 0.30 -13.97 19.75
C ALA A 149 0.53 -13.90 21.28
N ARG A 150 -0.42 -13.32 22.05
CA ARG A 150 -0.34 -13.25 23.52
C ARG A 150 -0.72 -14.55 24.25
N ALA A 151 -1.47 -15.41 23.60
CA ALA A 151 -1.96 -16.67 24.18
C ALA A 151 -0.92 -17.81 24.10
N ARG A 152 0.21 -17.57 23.49
CA ARG A 152 1.35 -18.50 23.38
C ARG A 152 2.42 -18.16 24.39
#